data_c698c5895c146d0944b81fedf12dca76
#
_entry.id   c698c5895c146d0944b81fedf12dca76
#
_cell.length_a   1.000
_cell.length_b   1.000
_cell.length_c   1.000
_cell.angle_alpha   90.00
_cell.angle_beta   90.00
_cell.angle_gamma   90.00
#
_symmetry.space_group_name_H-M   'P 1'
#
loop_
_entity.id
_entity.type
_entity.pdbx_description
1 polymer ?
#
loop_
_entity_poly.entity_id
_entity_poly.type
_entity_poly.pdbx_seq_one_letter_code
_entity_poly.pdbx_strand_id
1 'polypeptide(L)'
;MMIGLYLFLNLAVLWIVARASAANGLRLALMLLLAGFVVGSANSLIEALFFHVLRARDLVAAALPAAIVFAVLAPIAVLIAGRWRRGAAASDAGRGGFTPLTLLGVIAAYELLYWSAGTLVFPYIAHFYEARSLPPVYEVAAVQIVRSLVFVGAVYPLLRNGLRSAPIVLALVYSIIGGVAPLLPDNPYMPPDIRFYHGIEVTVSNFIFGLVVGWLFAWRPRRPVAAQA
;
A
#
# COMPACT_ATOMS: atom_id res chain seq x y z
N MET A 1 6.98 -3.83 -23.42
CA MET A 1 7.82 -4.49 -22.40
C MET A 1 7.46 -4.03 -20.99
N MET A 2 7.38 -2.74 -20.71
CA MET A 2 7.10 -2.21 -19.36
C MET A 2 5.73 -2.61 -18.79
N ILE A 3 4.66 -2.64 -19.60
CA ILE A 3 3.33 -3.10 -19.16
C ILE A 3 3.36 -4.57 -18.73
N GLY A 4 4.08 -5.42 -19.46
CA GLY A 4 4.22 -6.84 -19.07
C GLY A 4 4.93 -6.99 -17.72
N LEU A 5 5.98 -6.20 -17.46
CA LEU A 5 6.68 -6.20 -16.19
C LEU A 5 5.78 -5.65 -15.05
N TYR A 6 5.01 -4.59 -15.32
CA TYR A 6 4.00 -4.06 -14.40
C TYR A 6 3.00 -5.14 -13.97
N LEU A 7 2.40 -5.85 -14.93
CA LEU A 7 1.43 -6.90 -14.65
C LEU A 7 2.07 -8.08 -13.89
N PHE A 8 3.28 -8.47 -14.29
CA PHE A 8 4.02 -9.56 -13.65
C PHE A 8 4.34 -9.26 -12.19
N LEU A 9 4.88 -8.08 -11.89
CA LEU A 9 5.23 -7.69 -10.51
C LEU A 9 4.00 -7.62 -9.61
N ASN A 10 2.91 -7.01 -10.09
CA ASN A 10 1.66 -6.96 -9.33
C ASN A 10 1.12 -8.37 -9.08
N LEU A 11 1.07 -9.24 -10.10
CA LEU A 11 0.60 -10.61 -9.96
C LEU A 11 1.47 -11.41 -8.99
N ALA A 12 2.80 -11.28 -9.07
CA ALA A 12 3.73 -11.99 -8.19
C ALA A 12 3.53 -11.60 -6.71
N VAL A 13 3.38 -10.29 -6.42
CA VAL A 13 3.14 -9.84 -5.06
C VAL A 13 1.77 -10.28 -4.56
N LEU A 14 0.71 -10.15 -5.37
CA LEU A 14 -0.63 -10.63 -5.00
C LEU A 14 -0.64 -12.15 -4.76
N TRP A 15 0.12 -12.92 -5.52
CA TRP A 15 0.29 -14.36 -5.30
C TRP A 15 0.99 -14.66 -3.96
N ILE A 16 2.06 -13.92 -3.61
CA ILE A 16 2.74 -14.04 -2.31
C ILE A 16 1.74 -13.76 -1.18
N VAL A 17 0.95 -12.68 -1.29
CA VAL A 17 -0.07 -12.33 -0.30
C VAL A 17 -1.13 -13.44 -0.19
N ALA A 18 -1.60 -13.97 -1.34
CA ALA A 18 -2.57 -15.07 -1.36
C ALA A 18 -2.04 -16.33 -0.65
N ARG A 19 -0.77 -16.68 -0.87
CA ARG A 19 -0.09 -17.81 -0.19
C ARG A 19 0.10 -17.58 1.31
N ALA A 20 0.35 -16.33 1.71
CA ALA A 20 0.56 -15.96 3.11
C ALA A 20 -0.75 -15.79 3.89
N SER A 21 -1.88 -15.52 3.22
CA SER A 21 -3.18 -15.27 3.85
C SER A 21 -3.84 -16.54 4.35
N ALA A 22 -4.55 -16.45 5.47
CA ALA A 22 -5.45 -17.52 5.93
C ALA A 22 -6.84 -17.47 5.25
N ALA A 23 -7.20 -16.36 4.60
CA ALA A 23 -8.46 -16.23 3.84
C ALA A 23 -8.42 -17.01 2.53
N ASN A 24 -9.62 -17.31 1.98
CA ASN A 24 -9.79 -18.12 0.77
C ASN A 24 -10.89 -17.54 -0.14
N GLY A 25 -10.93 -18.06 -1.38
CA GLY A 25 -12.01 -17.84 -2.34
C GLY A 25 -12.24 -16.37 -2.67
N LEU A 26 -13.50 -16.04 -2.95
CA LEU A 26 -13.92 -14.68 -3.31
C LEU A 26 -13.55 -13.64 -2.24
N ARG A 27 -13.64 -14.01 -0.96
CA ARG A 27 -13.26 -13.11 0.14
C ARG A 27 -11.80 -12.69 0.03
N LEU A 28 -10.89 -13.62 -0.24
CA LEU A 28 -9.48 -13.31 -0.46
C LEU A 28 -9.29 -12.46 -1.72
N ALA A 29 -9.96 -12.79 -2.82
CA ALA A 29 -9.87 -12.02 -4.07
C ALA A 29 -10.29 -10.56 -3.86
N LEU A 30 -11.39 -10.31 -3.13
CA LEU A 30 -11.83 -8.96 -2.80
C LEU A 30 -10.84 -8.20 -1.90
N MET A 31 -10.21 -8.87 -0.94
CA MET A 31 -9.16 -8.26 -0.11
C MET A 31 -7.92 -7.91 -0.93
N LEU A 32 -7.53 -8.76 -1.87
CA LEU A 32 -6.41 -8.51 -2.78
C LEU A 32 -6.72 -7.39 -3.78
N LEU A 33 -7.95 -7.34 -4.30
CA LEU A 33 -8.42 -6.24 -5.14
C LEU A 33 -8.35 -4.91 -4.38
N LEU A 34 -8.90 -4.87 -3.16
CA LEU A 34 -8.87 -3.66 -2.33
C LEU A 34 -7.43 -3.21 -2.04
N ALA A 35 -6.59 -4.12 -1.54
CA ALA A 35 -5.21 -3.82 -1.21
C ALA A 35 -4.42 -3.40 -2.46
N GLY A 36 -4.53 -4.15 -3.55
CA GLY A 36 -3.83 -3.86 -4.80
C GLY A 36 -4.24 -2.51 -5.40
N PHE A 37 -5.54 -2.26 -5.55
CA PHE A 37 -6.04 -1.01 -6.12
C PHE A 37 -5.70 0.20 -5.26
N VAL A 38 -5.95 0.11 -3.94
CA VAL A 38 -5.72 1.27 -3.05
C VAL A 38 -4.23 1.57 -2.92
N VAL A 39 -3.40 0.55 -2.72
CA VAL A 39 -1.95 0.73 -2.59
C VAL A 39 -1.31 1.09 -3.93
N GLY A 40 -1.72 0.45 -5.01
CA GLY A 40 -1.10 0.63 -6.34
C GLY A 40 -1.61 1.85 -7.11
N SER A 41 -2.70 2.48 -6.69
CA SER A 41 -3.29 3.60 -7.45
C SER A 41 -3.97 4.63 -6.55
N ALA A 42 -5.02 4.27 -5.83
CA ALA A 42 -5.89 5.25 -5.17
C ALA A 42 -5.14 6.18 -4.21
N ASN A 43 -4.17 5.66 -3.45
CA ASN A 43 -3.38 6.47 -2.52
C ASN A 43 -2.50 7.52 -3.22
N SER A 44 -1.92 7.18 -4.37
CA SER A 44 -1.14 8.13 -5.18
C SER A 44 -2.04 9.15 -5.87
N LEU A 45 -3.27 8.78 -6.23
CA LEU A 45 -4.25 9.71 -6.79
C LEU A 45 -4.70 10.76 -5.77
N ILE A 46 -4.80 10.42 -4.49
CA ILE A 46 -5.06 11.40 -3.40
C ILE A 46 -3.97 12.47 -3.41
N GLU A 47 -2.72 12.07 -3.47
CA GLU A 47 -1.58 12.97 -3.52
C GLU A 47 -1.56 13.81 -4.80
N ALA A 48 -1.80 13.18 -5.96
CA ALA A 48 -1.81 13.87 -7.24
C ALA A 48 -2.92 14.93 -7.32
N LEU A 49 -4.08 14.68 -6.72
CA LEU A 49 -5.15 15.66 -6.57
C LEU A 49 -4.75 16.81 -5.66
N PHE A 50 -4.17 16.49 -4.50
CA PHE A 50 -3.77 17.47 -3.50
C PHE A 50 -2.70 18.43 -4.04
N PHE A 51 -1.69 17.93 -4.73
CA PHE A 51 -0.65 18.75 -5.38
C PHE A 51 -1.05 19.33 -6.73
N HIS A 52 -2.33 19.25 -7.10
CA HIS A 52 -2.87 19.77 -8.37
C HIS A 52 -2.15 19.22 -9.63
N VAL A 53 -1.52 18.05 -9.51
CA VAL A 53 -0.93 17.32 -10.66
C VAL A 53 -2.03 16.69 -11.50
N LEU A 54 -3.11 16.22 -10.85
CA LEU A 54 -4.29 15.65 -11.49
C LEU A 54 -5.51 16.56 -11.25
N ARG A 55 -6.34 16.75 -12.26
CA ARG A 55 -7.61 17.47 -12.11
C ARG A 55 -8.70 16.53 -11.63
N ALA A 56 -9.61 17.00 -10.77
CA ALA A 56 -10.70 16.17 -10.23
C ALA A 56 -11.55 15.49 -11.31
N ARG A 57 -11.79 16.17 -12.46
CA ARG A 57 -12.53 15.60 -13.60
C ARG A 57 -11.84 14.40 -14.25
N ASP A 58 -10.52 14.28 -14.13
CA ASP A 58 -9.72 13.23 -14.77
C ASP A 58 -9.50 12.03 -13.81
N LEU A 59 -9.98 12.12 -12.56
CA LEU A 59 -9.77 11.13 -11.52
C LEU A 59 -10.27 9.73 -11.91
N VAL A 60 -11.48 9.65 -12.48
CA VAL A 60 -12.08 8.36 -12.88
C VAL A 60 -11.25 7.73 -14.00
N ALA A 61 -10.86 8.53 -15.00
CA ALA A 61 -10.05 8.06 -16.12
C ALA A 61 -8.67 7.57 -15.65
N ALA A 62 -8.07 8.22 -14.64
CA ALA A 62 -6.81 7.82 -14.06
C ALA A 62 -6.91 6.56 -13.17
N ALA A 63 -8.02 6.39 -12.44
CA ALA A 63 -8.24 5.27 -11.52
C ALA A 63 -8.69 3.98 -12.23
N LEU A 64 -9.52 4.10 -13.29
CA LEU A 64 -10.19 2.98 -13.93
C LEU A 64 -9.25 1.90 -14.47
N PRO A 65 -8.14 2.21 -15.17
CA PRO A 65 -7.21 1.20 -15.66
C PRO A 65 -6.64 0.32 -14.53
N ALA A 66 -6.23 0.94 -13.42
CA ALA A 66 -5.73 0.21 -12.26
C ALA A 66 -6.83 -0.64 -11.60
N ALA A 67 -8.04 -0.12 -11.47
CA ALA A 67 -9.18 -0.87 -10.93
C ALA A 67 -9.45 -2.13 -11.76
N ILE A 68 -9.44 -2.02 -13.10
CA ILE A 68 -9.62 -3.16 -14.02
C ILE A 68 -8.47 -4.16 -13.85
N VAL A 69 -7.23 -3.70 -13.84
CA VAL A 69 -6.05 -4.58 -13.66
C VAL A 69 -6.17 -5.39 -12.38
N PHE A 70 -6.44 -4.75 -11.24
CA PHE A 70 -6.54 -5.46 -9.97
C PHE A 70 -7.80 -6.32 -9.86
N ALA A 71 -8.91 -5.96 -10.53
CA ALA A 71 -10.10 -6.80 -10.63
C ALA A 71 -9.82 -8.12 -11.38
N VAL A 72 -8.88 -8.10 -12.32
CA VAL A 72 -8.45 -9.29 -13.06
C VAL A 72 -7.34 -10.05 -12.33
N LEU A 73 -6.30 -9.34 -11.85
CA LEU A 73 -5.13 -9.99 -11.25
C LEU A 73 -5.43 -10.62 -9.88
N ALA A 74 -6.33 -10.04 -9.08
CA ALA A 74 -6.64 -10.56 -7.75
C ALA A 74 -7.25 -11.97 -7.78
N PRO A 75 -8.32 -12.26 -8.55
CA PRO A 75 -8.85 -13.63 -8.67
C PRO A 75 -7.83 -14.58 -9.30
N ILE A 76 -7.03 -14.16 -10.28
CA ILE A 76 -5.97 -14.99 -10.88
C ILE A 76 -4.95 -15.36 -9.80
N ALA A 77 -4.48 -14.40 -8.98
CA ALA A 77 -3.55 -14.67 -7.89
C ALA A 77 -4.09 -15.71 -6.89
N VAL A 78 -5.38 -15.62 -6.52
CA VAL A 78 -6.05 -16.60 -5.65
C VAL A 78 -6.11 -17.98 -6.30
N LEU A 79 -6.39 -18.03 -7.60
CA LEU A 79 -6.49 -19.28 -8.37
C LEU A 79 -5.14 -20.00 -8.45
N ILE A 80 -4.08 -19.31 -8.90
CA ILE A 80 -2.73 -19.88 -9.04
C ILE A 80 -2.07 -20.19 -7.69
N ALA A 81 -2.50 -19.49 -6.60
CA ALA A 81 -2.08 -19.82 -5.25
C ALA A 81 -2.76 -21.10 -4.70
N GLY A 82 -3.72 -21.68 -5.43
CA GLY A 82 -4.50 -22.83 -4.97
C GLY A 82 -5.47 -22.50 -3.83
N ARG A 83 -5.87 -21.21 -3.70
CA ARG A 83 -6.67 -20.69 -2.58
C ARG A 83 -8.13 -20.45 -2.95
N TRP A 84 -8.59 -20.93 -4.12
CA TRP A 84 -9.96 -20.67 -4.58
C TRP A 84 -11.00 -21.55 -3.89
N ARG A 85 -10.62 -22.77 -3.48
CA ARG A 85 -11.55 -23.66 -2.78
C ARG A 85 -11.80 -23.18 -1.37
N ARG A 86 -13.06 -23.25 -0.93
CA ARG A 86 -13.46 -22.96 0.45
C ARG A 86 -12.82 -23.99 1.39
N GLY A 87 -11.71 -23.64 2.01
CA GLY A 87 -11.26 -24.30 3.23
C GLY A 87 -12.08 -23.82 4.41
N ALA A 88 -12.05 -24.53 5.54
CA ALA A 88 -12.67 -24.08 6.78
C ALA A 88 -12.26 -22.64 7.05
N ALA A 89 -13.26 -21.79 7.38
CA ALA A 89 -13.01 -20.40 7.74
C ALA A 89 -11.93 -20.38 8.82
N ALA A 90 -10.85 -19.64 8.55
CA ALA A 90 -9.85 -19.45 9.59
C ALA A 90 -10.59 -18.85 10.81
N SER A 91 -10.51 -19.55 11.93
CA SER A 91 -11.09 -19.07 13.19
C SER A 91 -10.67 -17.61 13.38
N ASP A 92 -11.59 -16.77 13.80
CA ASP A 92 -11.36 -15.39 14.23
C ASP A 92 -10.46 -15.39 15.50
N ALA A 93 -9.27 -15.95 15.36
CA ALA A 93 -8.27 -15.91 16.40
C ALA A 93 -7.88 -14.44 16.59
N GLY A 94 -8.48 -13.81 17.56
CA GLY A 94 -8.41 -12.40 17.96
C GLY A 94 -7.04 -11.75 17.70
N ARG A 95 -6.89 -11.23 16.53
CA ARG A 95 -5.66 -10.59 16.07
C ARG A 95 -5.80 -9.10 16.26
N GLY A 96 -4.72 -8.46 16.69
CA GLY A 96 -4.66 -7.09 17.13
C GLY A 96 -5.57 -6.17 16.33
N GLY A 97 -6.52 -5.55 17.03
CA GLY A 97 -7.40 -4.54 16.45
C GLY A 97 -6.66 -3.21 16.28
N PHE A 98 -7.31 -2.28 15.61
CA PHE A 98 -6.89 -0.88 15.65
C PHE A 98 -7.00 -0.38 17.10
N THR A 99 -5.87 -0.27 17.77
CA THR A 99 -5.78 0.46 19.02
C THR A 99 -5.35 1.90 18.72
N PRO A 100 -5.69 2.89 19.56
CA PRO A 100 -5.21 4.25 19.39
C PRO A 100 -3.67 4.31 19.27
N LEU A 101 -2.95 3.49 20.04
CA LEU A 101 -1.50 3.44 20.00
C LEU A 101 -0.98 2.87 18.66
N THR A 102 -1.63 1.83 18.12
CA THR A 102 -1.29 1.29 16.80
C THR A 102 -1.52 2.33 15.70
N LEU A 103 -2.63 3.08 15.76
CA LEU A 103 -2.91 4.15 14.81
C LEU A 103 -1.89 5.29 14.90
N LEU A 104 -1.56 5.74 16.11
CA LEU A 104 -0.52 6.74 16.31
C LEU A 104 0.84 6.28 15.79
N GLY A 105 1.19 5.01 16.03
CA GLY A 105 2.44 4.44 15.50
C GLY A 105 2.49 4.39 13.97
N VAL A 106 1.36 4.06 13.33
CA VAL A 106 1.23 4.08 11.86
C VAL A 106 1.40 5.50 11.31
N ILE A 107 0.67 6.47 11.86
CA ILE A 107 0.74 7.86 11.43
C ILE A 107 2.15 8.42 11.62
N ALA A 108 2.73 8.24 12.81
CA ALA A 108 4.07 8.71 13.11
C ALA A 108 5.13 8.10 12.19
N ALA A 109 5.04 6.79 11.91
CA ALA A 109 5.96 6.12 11.00
C ALA A 109 5.83 6.66 9.56
N TYR A 110 4.61 6.86 9.08
CA TYR A 110 4.37 7.38 7.73
C TYR A 110 4.89 8.81 7.57
N GLU A 111 4.55 9.70 8.52
CA GLU A 111 5.04 11.08 8.54
C GLU A 111 6.57 11.12 8.57
N LEU A 112 7.19 10.40 9.49
CA LEU A 112 8.64 10.37 9.60
C LEU A 112 9.31 9.91 8.30
N LEU A 113 8.81 8.85 7.69
CA LEU A 113 9.36 8.32 6.45
C LEU A 113 9.11 9.26 5.27
N TYR A 114 7.93 9.85 5.16
CA TYR A 114 7.59 10.81 4.11
C TYR A 114 8.52 12.03 4.14
N TRP A 115 8.63 12.68 5.31
CA TRP A 115 9.47 13.86 5.46
C TRP A 115 10.95 13.56 5.31
N SER A 116 11.42 12.44 5.86
CA SER A 116 12.83 12.05 5.73
C SER A 116 13.20 11.72 4.29
N ALA A 117 12.41 10.90 3.60
CA ALA A 117 12.66 10.53 2.21
C ALA A 117 12.50 11.73 1.27
N GLY A 118 11.44 12.53 1.46
CA GLY A 118 11.20 13.75 0.70
C GLY A 118 12.35 14.75 0.84
N THR A 119 12.84 15.01 2.05
CA THR A 119 13.98 15.91 2.28
C THR A 119 15.25 15.45 1.55
N LEU A 120 15.50 14.14 1.50
CA LEU A 120 16.65 13.57 0.80
C LEU A 120 16.53 13.66 -0.72
N VAL A 121 15.33 13.53 -1.27
CA VAL A 121 15.09 13.47 -2.71
C VAL A 121 14.73 14.84 -3.29
N PHE A 122 14.12 15.73 -2.51
CA PHE A 122 13.66 17.05 -2.97
C PHE A 122 14.71 17.86 -3.76
N PRO A 123 15.99 17.92 -3.38
CA PRO A 123 16.99 18.67 -4.16
C PRO A 123 17.11 18.23 -5.62
N TYR A 124 16.82 16.96 -5.93
CA TYR A 124 16.90 16.40 -7.28
C TYR A 124 15.64 16.62 -8.11
N ILE A 125 14.51 16.94 -7.46
CA ILE A 125 13.20 17.10 -8.12
C ILE A 125 12.62 18.52 -7.92
N ALA A 126 13.33 19.44 -7.25
CA ALA A 126 12.85 20.77 -6.93
C ALA A 126 12.38 21.54 -8.18
N HIS A 127 13.11 21.44 -9.30
CA HIS A 127 12.77 22.08 -10.57
C HIS A 127 11.36 21.72 -11.09
N PHE A 128 10.87 20.52 -10.78
CA PHE A 128 9.52 20.10 -11.15
C PHE A 128 8.43 20.90 -10.42
N TYR A 129 8.76 21.44 -9.27
CA TYR A 129 7.83 22.20 -8.42
C TYR A 129 7.96 23.72 -8.57
N GLU A 130 9.01 24.23 -9.25
CA GLU A 130 9.25 25.69 -9.39
C GLU A 130 8.07 26.44 -10.03
N ALA A 131 7.38 25.81 -10.99
CA ALA A 131 6.21 26.39 -11.65
C ALA A 131 4.89 26.13 -10.89
N ARG A 132 4.93 25.52 -9.70
CA ARG A 132 3.76 25.14 -8.93
C ARG A 132 3.77 25.82 -7.56
N SER A 133 2.62 26.31 -7.11
CA SER A 133 2.44 26.73 -5.73
C SER A 133 2.40 25.50 -4.83
N LEU A 134 3.43 25.29 -4.02
CA LEU A 134 3.40 24.21 -3.03
C LEU A 134 2.43 24.56 -1.90
N PRO A 135 1.62 23.57 -1.45
CA PRO A 135 0.78 23.77 -0.28
C PRO A 135 1.60 24.03 0.99
N PRO A 136 1.02 24.68 2.00
CA PRO A 136 1.66 24.84 3.30
C PRO A 136 2.02 23.49 3.95
N VAL A 137 3.11 23.45 4.70
CA VAL A 137 3.62 22.22 5.36
C VAL A 137 2.56 21.51 6.19
N TYR A 138 1.71 22.24 6.92
CA TYR A 138 0.65 21.65 7.75
C TYR A 138 -0.45 20.96 6.92
N GLU A 139 -0.75 21.46 5.72
CA GLU A 139 -1.69 20.81 4.81
C GLU A 139 -1.09 19.53 4.22
N VAL A 140 0.19 19.58 3.85
CA VAL A 140 0.91 18.38 3.41
C VAL A 140 0.88 17.31 4.51
N ALA A 141 1.21 17.65 5.75
CA ALA A 141 1.14 16.73 6.88
C ALA A 141 -0.27 16.17 7.07
N ALA A 142 -1.31 17.00 7.02
CA ALA A 142 -2.69 16.53 7.15
C ALA A 142 -3.05 15.49 6.07
N VAL A 143 -2.62 15.69 4.83
CA VAL A 143 -2.84 14.71 3.74
C VAL A 143 -2.06 13.43 3.99
N GLN A 144 -0.83 13.49 4.51
CA GLN A 144 -0.07 12.29 4.82
C GLN A 144 -0.72 11.45 5.94
N ILE A 145 -1.35 12.09 6.93
CA ILE A 145 -2.17 11.39 7.94
C ILE A 145 -3.29 10.59 7.24
N VAL A 146 -4.06 11.25 6.36
CA VAL A 146 -5.14 10.58 5.60
C VAL A 146 -4.59 9.42 4.78
N ARG A 147 -3.49 9.63 4.06
CA ARG A 147 -2.86 8.61 3.21
C ARG A 147 -2.37 7.40 4.01
N SER A 148 -1.79 7.62 5.19
CA SER A 148 -1.34 6.55 6.07
C SER A 148 -2.51 5.67 6.51
N LEU A 149 -3.64 6.26 6.87
CA LEU A 149 -4.86 5.56 7.27
C LEU A 149 -5.49 4.80 6.11
N VAL A 150 -5.50 5.39 4.91
CA VAL A 150 -5.97 4.74 3.67
C VAL A 150 -5.11 3.52 3.35
N PHE A 151 -3.80 3.63 3.42
CA PHE A 151 -2.87 2.52 3.20
C PHE A 151 -3.12 1.35 4.16
N VAL A 152 -3.21 1.64 5.46
CA VAL A 152 -3.45 0.59 6.45
C VAL A 152 -4.87 0.04 6.35
N GLY A 153 -5.87 0.90 6.13
CA GLY A 153 -7.25 0.47 5.92
C GLY A 153 -7.40 -0.55 4.79
N ALA A 154 -6.65 -0.37 3.70
CA ALA A 154 -6.68 -1.27 2.55
C ALA A 154 -6.15 -2.67 2.85
N VAL A 155 -5.10 -2.80 3.68
CA VAL A 155 -4.50 -4.09 4.03
C VAL A 155 -5.04 -4.68 5.33
N TYR A 156 -5.78 -3.89 6.11
CA TYR A 156 -6.33 -4.33 7.39
C TYR A 156 -7.19 -5.62 7.31
N PRO A 157 -8.04 -5.79 6.29
CA PRO A 157 -8.78 -7.05 6.14
C PRO A 157 -7.85 -8.28 6.03
N LEU A 158 -6.70 -8.15 5.33
CA LEU A 158 -5.70 -9.21 5.23
C LEU A 158 -5.05 -9.50 6.59
N LEU A 159 -4.64 -8.45 7.32
CA LEU A 159 -4.05 -8.56 8.65
C LEU A 159 -5.01 -9.22 9.64
N ARG A 160 -6.27 -8.78 9.67
CA ARG A 160 -7.30 -9.34 10.54
C ARG A 160 -7.60 -10.81 10.26
N ASN A 161 -7.55 -11.23 9.01
CA ASN A 161 -7.78 -12.62 8.61
C ASN A 161 -6.54 -13.52 8.71
N GLY A 162 -5.42 -13.00 9.21
CA GLY A 162 -4.19 -13.75 9.40
C GLY A 162 -3.30 -13.77 8.19
N LEU A 163 -2.38 -12.84 8.19
CA LEU A 163 -1.31 -12.74 7.22
C LEU A 163 -0.02 -13.25 7.88
N ARG A 164 0.51 -14.37 7.38
CA ARG A 164 1.80 -14.90 7.85
C ARG A 164 2.92 -14.00 7.38
N SER A 165 3.96 -13.83 8.20
CA SER A 165 5.10 -12.97 7.88
C SER A 165 4.67 -11.56 7.46
N ALA A 166 3.65 -11.00 8.13
CA ALA A 166 3.04 -9.73 7.79
C ALA A 166 4.06 -8.59 7.53
N PRO A 167 5.15 -8.42 8.31
CA PRO A 167 6.13 -7.37 8.03
C PRO A 167 6.71 -7.46 6.63
N ILE A 168 7.24 -8.61 6.24
CA ILE A 168 7.86 -8.80 4.91
C ILE A 168 6.82 -8.72 3.79
N VAL A 169 5.65 -9.35 3.99
CA VAL A 169 4.59 -9.35 2.97
C VAL A 169 4.07 -7.93 2.71
N LEU A 170 3.85 -7.13 3.76
CA LEU A 170 3.43 -5.74 3.59
C LEU A 170 4.54 -4.84 3.05
N ALA A 171 5.80 -5.10 3.41
CA ALA A 171 6.92 -4.41 2.79
C ALA A 171 6.93 -4.59 1.26
N LEU A 172 6.69 -5.83 0.77
CA LEU A 172 6.58 -6.10 -0.66
C LEU A 172 5.34 -5.45 -1.28
N VAL A 173 4.19 -5.49 -0.60
CA VAL A 173 2.96 -4.84 -1.08
C VAL A 173 3.17 -3.35 -1.27
N TYR A 174 3.66 -2.65 -0.24
CA TYR A 174 3.80 -1.20 -0.31
C TYR A 174 4.95 -0.76 -1.23
N SER A 175 6.09 -1.48 -1.24
CA SER A 175 7.22 -1.08 -2.09
C SER A 175 7.01 -1.44 -3.56
N ILE A 176 6.51 -2.63 -3.87
CA ILE A 176 6.38 -3.08 -5.26
C ILE A 176 5.07 -2.58 -5.86
N ILE A 177 3.93 -2.88 -5.24
CA ILE A 177 2.61 -2.46 -5.77
C ILE A 177 2.43 -0.93 -5.63
N GLY A 178 2.87 -0.33 -4.52
CA GLY A 178 2.71 1.10 -4.24
C GLY A 178 3.90 1.97 -4.65
N GLY A 179 5.03 1.39 -5.04
CA GLY A 179 6.25 2.12 -5.38
C GLY A 179 6.73 1.79 -6.80
N VAL A 180 7.31 0.60 -7.01
CA VAL A 180 7.96 0.25 -8.28
C VAL A 180 6.97 0.12 -9.43
N ALA A 181 5.93 -0.70 -9.27
CA ALA A 181 5.04 -1.06 -10.37
C ALA A 181 4.32 0.13 -11.01
N PRO A 182 3.73 1.10 -10.26
CA PRO A 182 3.04 2.24 -10.84
C PRO A 182 3.95 3.17 -11.68
N LEU A 183 5.26 3.10 -11.46
CA LEU A 183 6.23 3.95 -12.15
C LEU A 183 6.82 3.31 -13.42
N LEU A 184 6.50 2.04 -13.70
CA LEU A 184 6.97 1.35 -14.90
C LEU A 184 6.27 1.80 -16.19
N PRO A 185 4.92 1.95 -16.23
CA PRO A 185 4.25 2.49 -17.42
C PRO A 185 4.61 3.96 -17.64
N ASP A 186 4.49 4.39 -18.89
CA ASP A 186 4.66 5.80 -19.20
C ASP A 186 3.57 6.61 -18.50
N ASN A 187 4.00 7.72 -17.90
CA ASN A 187 3.13 8.60 -17.13
C ASN A 187 3.27 10.03 -17.67
N PRO A 188 2.23 10.59 -18.29
CA PRO A 188 2.29 11.95 -18.84
C PRO A 188 2.42 13.04 -17.78
N TYR A 189 2.13 12.72 -16.52
CA TYR A 189 2.17 13.67 -15.40
C TYR A 189 3.53 13.72 -14.71
N MET A 190 4.45 12.78 -15.03
CA MET A 190 5.74 12.65 -14.34
C MET A 190 6.87 12.39 -15.34
N PRO A 191 7.74 13.38 -15.60
CA PRO A 191 8.93 13.22 -16.45
C PRO A 191 9.84 12.06 -15.99
N PRO A 192 10.64 11.47 -16.88
CA PRO A 192 11.46 10.30 -16.56
C PRO A 192 12.46 10.48 -15.40
N ASP A 193 13.08 11.64 -15.30
CA ASP A 193 14.01 12.01 -14.24
C ASP A 193 13.30 12.10 -12.88
N ILE A 194 12.16 12.79 -12.82
CA ILE A 194 11.33 12.87 -11.63
C ILE A 194 10.85 11.48 -11.22
N ARG A 195 10.41 10.68 -12.20
CA ARG A 195 9.93 9.32 -11.97
C ARG A 195 11.01 8.42 -11.38
N PHE A 196 12.27 8.60 -11.76
CA PHE A 196 13.40 7.84 -11.23
C PHE A 196 13.67 8.18 -9.75
N TYR A 197 13.85 9.46 -9.42
CA TYR A 197 14.13 9.87 -8.04
C TYR A 197 12.95 9.62 -7.10
N HIS A 198 11.74 9.97 -7.54
CA HIS A 198 10.51 9.66 -6.80
C HIS A 198 10.31 8.14 -6.64
N GLY A 199 10.70 7.35 -7.62
CA GLY A 199 10.66 5.90 -7.56
C GLY A 199 11.55 5.33 -6.45
N ILE A 200 12.76 5.83 -6.30
CA ILE A 200 13.65 5.43 -5.19
C ILE A 200 13.03 5.84 -3.86
N GLU A 201 12.58 7.08 -3.76
CA GLU A 201 11.93 7.63 -2.56
C GLU A 201 10.78 6.74 -2.08
N VAL A 202 9.77 6.56 -2.93
CA VAL A 202 8.55 5.83 -2.54
C VAL A 202 8.79 4.34 -2.34
N THR A 203 9.72 3.74 -3.09
CA THR A 203 10.02 2.31 -2.96
C THR A 203 10.66 2.01 -1.61
N VAL A 204 11.67 2.80 -1.22
CA VAL A 204 12.40 2.57 0.03
C VAL A 204 11.55 2.94 1.23
N SER A 205 10.91 4.12 1.23
CA SER A 205 10.06 4.56 2.34
C SER A 205 8.86 3.63 2.54
N ASN A 206 8.20 3.21 1.46
CA ASN A 206 7.09 2.27 1.51
C ASN A 206 7.52 0.86 1.96
N PHE A 207 8.73 0.41 1.60
CA PHE A 207 9.26 -0.85 2.11
C PHE A 207 9.40 -0.82 3.64
N ILE A 208 10.04 0.22 4.17
CA ILE A 208 10.21 0.41 5.61
C ILE A 208 8.86 0.56 6.31
N PHE A 209 7.94 1.35 5.72
CA PHE A 209 6.59 1.51 6.24
C PHE A 209 5.85 0.17 6.34
N GLY A 210 5.95 -0.67 5.32
CA GLY A 210 5.35 -2.01 5.32
C GLY A 210 5.88 -2.92 6.42
N LEU A 211 7.20 -2.88 6.67
CA LEU A 211 7.83 -3.59 7.80
C LEU A 211 7.23 -3.13 9.13
N VAL A 212 7.15 -1.81 9.33
CA VAL A 212 6.64 -1.20 10.58
C VAL A 212 5.17 -1.55 10.78
N VAL A 213 4.32 -1.37 9.76
CA VAL A 213 2.89 -1.71 9.84
C VAL A 213 2.70 -3.20 10.16
N GLY A 214 3.38 -4.06 9.42
CA GLY A 214 3.30 -5.51 9.67
C GLY A 214 3.75 -5.90 11.08
N TRP A 215 4.78 -5.25 11.59
CA TRP A 215 5.27 -5.46 12.95
C TRP A 215 4.28 -4.96 14.01
N LEU A 216 3.75 -3.73 13.87
CA LEU A 216 2.77 -3.15 14.80
C LEU A 216 1.51 -4.02 14.94
N PHE A 217 1.04 -4.63 13.85
CA PHE A 217 -0.13 -5.51 13.87
C PHE A 217 0.20 -6.96 14.25
N ALA A 218 1.45 -7.41 14.08
CA ALA A 218 1.89 -8.73 14.53
C ALA A 218 2.23 -8.76 16.02
N TRP A 219 2.66 -7.61 16.58
CA TRP A 219 3.05 -7.49 17.97
C TRP A 219 1.83 -7.61 18.90
N ARG A 220 1.81 -8.65 19.71
CA ARG A 220 0.79 -8.87 20.74
C ARG A 220 1.43 -8.73 22.12
N PRO A 221 0.88 -7.89 22.99
CA PRO A 221 1.16 -8.05 24.40
C PRO A 221 0.70 -9.46 24.81
N ARG A 222 1.61 -10.25 25.39
CA ARG A 222 1.24 -11.54 25.99
C ARG A 222 0.14 -11.27 27.01
N ARG A 223 -1.07 -11.81 26.78
CA ARG A 223 -2.08 -11.81 27.86
C ARG A 223 -1.44 -12.58 29.01
N PRO A 224 -1.40 -12.02 30.24
CA PRO A 224 -0.99 -12.81 31.39
C PRO A 224 -1.94 -14.03 31.43
N VAL A 225 -1.35 -15.21 31.53
CA VAL A 225 -2.11 -16.44 31.80
C VAL A 225 -2.81 -16.16 33.11
N ALA A 226 -4.14 -15.99 33.06
CA ALA A 226 -4.93 -15.92 34.29
C ALA A 226 -4.59 -17.20 35.06
N ALA A 227 -3.98 -17.05 36.22
CA ALA A 227 -3.74 -18.16 37.12
C ALA A 227 -5.10 -18.81 37.36
N GLN A 228 -5.25 -20.02 36.85
CA GLN A 228 -6.40 -20.85 37.19
C GLN A 228 -6.22 -21.19 38.66
N ALA A 229 -6.92 -20.44 39.52
CA ALA A 229 -7.08 -20.75 40.90
C ALA A 229 -8.24 -21.77 41.06
#